data_ccc20e1c2d0b492a3632207026dae1b5
#
_entry.id   ccc20e1c2d0b492a3632207026dae1b5
#
_cell.length_a   1.000
_cell.length_b   1.000
_cell.length_c   1.000
_cell.angle_alpha   90.00
_cell.angle_beta   90.00
_cell.angle_gamma   90.00
#
_symmetry.space_group_name_H-M   'P 1'
#
loop_
_entity.id
_entity.type
_entity.pdbx_description
1 polymer ?
#
loop_
_entity_poly.entity_id
_entity_poly.type
_entity_poly.pdbx_seq_one_letter_code
_entity_poly.pdbx_strand_id
1 'polypeptide(L)'
;YLSNINNETLRTIYVLDEMGNVSEVFETTEHTIFNHLSGVDLETAKTLADQENAYGLLHIPKTSFENVSNSIKFYSEESPSLSLISSLESKIESKLSKLKLQSEGVDLALIEASKMNVGINQESFEGVKTSKVGSVMKLIFGSLAGYLLFMFIIVYGNMIMRSVIE
;
A
#
# COMPACT_ATOMS: atom_id res chain seq x y z
N TYR A 1 -21.58 0.80 -1.64
CA TYR A 1 -21.82 -0.65 -1.94
C TYR A 1 -20.58 -1.31 -2.59
N LEU A 2 -19.75 -0.57 -3.33
CA LEU A 2 -18.55 -1.12 -4.00
C LEU A 2 -17.31 -1.20 -3.11
N SER A 3 -17.26 -0.49 -1.97
CA SER A 3 -16.09 -0.53 -1.08
C SER A 3 -16.01 -1.79 -0.21
N ASN A 4 -17.12 -2.50 -0.04
CA ASN A 4 -17.16 -3.74 0.77
C ASN A 4 -16.76 -5.00 -0.02
N ILE A 5 -16.89 -4.99 -1.36
CA ILE A 5 -16.59 -6.18 -2.18
C ILE A 5 -15.09 -6.51 -2.17
N ASN A 6 -14.23 -5.51 -1.97
CA ASN A 6 -12.77 -5.70 -1.97
C ASN A 6 -12.21 -6.15 -0.60
N ASN A 7 -13.06 -6.28 0.43
CA ASN A 7 -12.63 -6.68 1.78
C ASN A 7 -12.88 -8.16 2.08
N GLU A 8 -13.63 -8.88 1.23
CA GLU A 8 -14.01 -10.28 1.47
C GLU A 8 -13.08 -11.31 0.78
N THR A 9 -12.20 -10.88 -0.13
CA THR A 9 -11.22 -11.77 -0.75
C THR A 9 -10.02 -11.97 0.15
N LEU A 10 -9.73 -13.22 0.48
CA LEU A 10 -8.53 -13.62 1.21
C LEU A 10 -7.29 -13.16 0.41
N ARG A 11 -6.41 -12.39 1.04
CA ARG A 11 -5.21 -11.85 0.40
C ARG A 11 -3.98 -12.49 1.02
N THR A 12 -3.05 -12.93 0.19
CA THR A 12 -1.75 -13.41 0.65
C THR A 12 -0.70 -12.33 0.43
N ILE A 13 -0.02 -11.94 1.49
CA ILE A 13 1.07 -10.96 1.45
C ILE A 13 2.34 -11.65 1.95
N TYR A 14 3.38 -11.62 1.12
CA TYR A 14 4.70 -12.05 1.53
C TYR A 14 5.44 -10.92 2.24
N VAL A 15 6.15 -11.26 3.31
CA VAL A 15 6.93 -10.31 4.09
C VAL A 15 8.39 -10.75 4.09
N LEU A 16 9.25 -9.97 3.48
CA LEU A 16 10.71 -10.13 3.52
C LEU A 16 11.28 -9.08 4.48
N ASP A 17 11.58 -9.52 5.70
CA ASP A 17 12.17 -8.68 6.76
C ASP A 17 13.64 -9.01 6.93
N GLU A 18 14.51 -8.21 6.34
CA GLU A 18 15.97 -8.35 6.48
C GLU A 18 16.49 -7.81 7.82
N MET A 19 15.69 -7.02 8.57
CA MET A 19 16.02 -6.59 9.93
C MET A 19 15.76 -7.69 10.96
N GLY A 20 14.81 -8.60 10.67
CA GLY A 20 14.49 -9.76 11.49
C GLY A 20 13.64 -9.49 12.75
N ASN A 21 13.21 -8.25 12.97
CA ASN A 21 12.51 -7.84 14.19
C ASN A 21 11.18 -7.14 13.93
N VAL A 22 10.85 -6.87 12.68
CA VAL A 22 9.64 -6.10 12.32
C VAL A 22 8.51 -7.01 11.88
N SER A 23 8.82 -8.12 11.24
CA SER A 23 7.84 -9.07 10.70
C SER A 23 6.87 -9.65 11.73
N GLU A 24 7.24 -9.71 13.00
CA GLU A 24 6.41 -10.22 14.10
C GLU A 24 5.08 -9.48 14.30
N VAL A 25 4.95 -8.24 13.78
CA VAL A 25 3.70 -7.47 13.90
C VAL A 25 2.64 -7.88 12.88
N PHE A 26 3.01 -8.70 11.90
CA PHE A 26 2.12 -9.16 10.84
C PHE A 26 1.56 -10.53 11.18
N GLU A 27 0.46 -10.53 11.91
CA GLU A 27 -0.31 -11.74 12.20
C GLU A 27 -1.37 -11.95 11.12
N THR A 28 -1.59 -13.21 10.75
CA THR A 28 -2.67 -13.59 9.84
C THR A 28 -4.03 -13.20 10.42
N THR A 29 -4.86 -12.57 9.62
CA THR A 29 -6.21 -12.15 9.94
C THR A 29 -7.24 -12.90 9.08
N GLU A 30 -8.53 -12.70 9.32
CA GLU A 30 -9.60 -13.35 8.52
C GLU A 30 -9.50 -13.04 7.02
N HIS A 31 -8.94 -11.89 6.65
CA HIS A 31 -8.89 -11.40 5.27
C HIS A 31 -7.47 -11.28 4.70
N THR A 32 -6.43 -11.50 5.50
CA THR A 32 -5.05 -11.35 5.06
C THR A 32 -4.15 -12.39 5.69
N ILE A 33 -3.51 -13.21 4.86
CA ILE A 33 -2.47 -14.16 5.27
C ILE A 33 -1.13 -13.49 5.05
N PHE A 34 -0.29 -13.50 6.09
CA PHE A 34 1.09 -13.02 6.00
C PHE A 34 2.05 -14.21 5.98
N ASN A 35 2.79 -14.37 4.88
CA ASN A 35 3.82 -15.38 4.71
C ASN A 35 5.20 -14.75 4.89
N HIS A 36 5.90 -15.15 5.94
CA HIS A 36 7.21 -14.62 6.27
C HIS A 36 8.30 -15.35 5.48
N LEU A 37 9.09 -14.59 4.73
CA LEU A 37 10.25 -15.09 4.00
C LEU A 37 11.53 -14.80 4.79
N SER A 38 12.41 -15.79 4.88
CA SER A 38 13.71 -15.65 5.53
C SER A 38 14.79 -16.36 4.71
N GLY A 39 15.98 -15.77 4.65
CA GLY A 39 17.13 -16.37 3.97
C GLY A 39 17.07 -16.34 2.44
N VAL A 40 16.18 -15.56 1.85
CA VAL A 40 16.08 -15.34 0.40
C VAL A 40 16.41 -13.90 0.06
N ASP A 41 16.93 -13.68 -1.13
CA ASP A 41 17.15 -12.32 -1.65
C ASP A 41 15.86 -11.72 -2.23
N LEU A 42 15.85 -10.41 -2.44
CA LEU A 42 14.68 -9.68 -2.90
C LEU A 42 14.14 -10.16 -4.26
N GLU A 43 15.03 -10.50 -5.21
CA GLU A 43 14.59 -10.96 -6.54
C GLU A 43 13.94 -12.34 -6.48
N THR A 44 14.48 -13.24 -5.67
CA THR A 44 13.85 -14.54 -5.39
C THR A 44 12.49 -14.37 -4.69
N ALA A 45 12.41 -13.44 -3.72
CA ALA A 45 11.16 -13.15 -3.02
C ALA A 45 10.08 -12.59 -3.96
N LYS A 46 10.46 -11.70 -4.89
CA LYS A 46 9.54 -11.19 -5.93
C LYS A 46 9.04 -12.30 -6.84
N THR A 47 9.96 -13.15 -7.32
CA THR A 47 9.62 -14.26 -8.20
C THR A 47 8.68 -15.24 -7.52
N LEU A 48 8.91 -15.53 -6.24
CA LEU A 48 8.05 -16.42 -5.46
C LEU A 48 6.65 -15.81 -5.27
N ALA A 49 6.59 -14.54 -4.91
CA ALA A 49 5.32 -13.83 -4.72
C ALA A 49 4.50 -13.78 -6.02
N ASP A 50 5.16 -13.57 -7.16
CA ASP A 50 4.54 -13.56 -8.48
C ASP A 50 4.02 -14.96 -8.88
N GLN A 51 4.85 -16.00 -8.74
CA GLN A 51 4.47 -17.39 -9.04
C GLN A 51 3.28 -17.89 -8.22
N GLU A 52 3.20 -17.50 -6.98
CA GLU A 52 2.11 -17.85 -6.06
C GLU A 52 0.88 -16.92 -6.19
N ASN A 53 0.87 -16.01 -7.16
CA ASN A 53 -0.18 -15.01 -7.37
C ASN A 53 -0.50 -14.25 -6.07
N ALA A 54 0.54 -13.88 -5.33
CA ALA A 54 0.37 -13.15 -4.09
C ALA A 54 -0.18 -11.74 -4.36
N TYR A 55 -0.98 -11.24 -3.42
CA TYR A 55 -1.47 -9.86 -3.50
C TYR A 55 -0.34 -8.83 -3.48
N GLY A 56 0.78 -9.17 -2.82
CA GLY A 56 1.97 -8.35 -2.83
C GLY A 56 3.09 -8.88 -1.94
N LEU A 57 4.24 -8.22 -2.03
CA LEU A 57 5.43 -8.47 -1.24
C LEU A 57 5.82 -7.19 -0.49
N LEU A 58 5.85 -7.28 0.84
CA LEU A 58 6.38 -6.23 1.70
C LEU A 58 7.87 -6.49 1.96
N HIS A 59 8.73 -5.57 1.54
CA HIS A 59 10.17 -5.64 1.76
C HIS A 59 10.63 -4.60 2.77
N ILE A 60 11.26 -5.07 3.83
CA ILE A 60 11.85 -4.26 4.90
C ILE A 60 13.36 -4.49 4.86
N PRO A 61 14.14 -3.59 4.22
CA PRO A 61 15.56 -3.79 4.02
C PRO A 61 16.36 -3.61 5.32
N LYS A 62 17.48 -4.29 5.41
CA LYS A 62 18.43 -4.13 6.50
C LYS A 62 19.18 -2.80 6.36
N THR A 63 18.75 -1.80 7.14
CA THR A 63 19.36 -0.48 7.16
C THR A 63 19.28 0.14 8.56
N SER A 64 19.85 1.32 8.75
CA SER A 64 19.75 2.03 10.04
C SER A 64 18.33 2.48 10.34
N PHE A 65 17.98 2.61 11.61
CA PHE A 65 16.65 3.07 12.04
C PHE A 65 16.23 4.42 11.44
N GLU A 66 17.21 5.29 11.14
CA GLU A 66 16.94 6.60 10.54
C GLU A 66 16.49 6.51 9.07
N ASN A 67 17.00 5.51 8.36
CA ASN A 67 16.75 5.33 6.93
C ASN A 67 15.69 4.30 6.60
N VAL A 68 15.37 3.38 7.52
CA VAL A 68 14.43 2.28 7.26
C VAL A 68 13.04 2.79 6.88
N SER A 69 12.56 3.84 7.53
CA SER A 69 11.23 4.41 7.26
C SER A 69 11.00 4.83 5.81
N ASN A 70 12.06 5.25 5.11
CA ASN A 70 12.01 5.67 3.71
C ASN A 70 12.40 4.57 2.73
N SER A 71 12.87 3.44 3.23
CA SER A 71 13.42 2.34 2.42
C SER A 71 12.48 1.15 2.26
N ILE A 72 11.37 1.13 3.02
CA ILE A 72 10.37 0.07 2.96
C ILE A 72 9.58 0.18 1.67
N LYS A 73 9.40 -0.96 0.99
CA LYS A 73 8.72 -1.03 -0.29
C LYS A 73 7.65 -2.12 -0.28
N PHE A 74 6.54 -1.84 -0.95
CA PHE A 74 5.50 -2.81 -1.23
C PHE A 74 5.43 -3.05 -2.74
N TYR A 75 5.64 -4.28 -3.15
CA TYR A 75 5.58 -4.72 -4.55
C TYR A 75 4.26 -5.43 -4.79
N SER A 76 3.55 -5.08 -5.85
CA SER A 76 2.30 -5.72 -6.27
C SER A 76 2.04 -5.46 -7.74
N GLU A 77 1.32 -6.36 -8.41
CA GLU A 77 0.90 -6.14 -9.80
C GLU A 77 -0.16 -5.05 -9.89
N GLU A 78 -1.15 -5.10 -9.01
CA GLU A 78 -2.21 -4.10 -8.92
C GLU A 78 -1.91 -3.07 -7.84
N SER A 79 -2.49 -1.87 -7.97
CA SER A 79 -2.37 -0.84 -6.94
C SER A 79 -3.09 -1.30 -5.66
N PRO A 80 -2.40 -1.51 -4.55
CA PRO A 80 -3.00 -1.93 -3.31
C PRO A 80 -3.95 -0.84 -2.77
N SER A 81 -4.93 -1.26 -1.96
CA SER A 81 -5.85 -0.31 -1.33
C SER A 81 -5.11 0.60 -0.34
N LEU A 82 -5.49 1.87 -0.31
CA LEU A 82 -4.90 2.85 0.61
C LEU A 82 -5.06 2.43 2.08
N SER A 83 -6.19 1.78 2.42
CA SER A 83 -6.44 1.28 3.76
C SER A 83 -5.44 0.19 4.17
N LEU A 84 -5.09 -0.72 3.25
CA LEU A 84 -4.08 -1.74 3.50
C LEU A 84 -2.70 -1.10 3.74
N ILE A 85 -2.27 -0.22 2.84
CA ILE A 85 -0.97 0.45 2.96
C ILE A 85 -0.88 1.23 4.27
N SER A 86 -1.91 2.00 4.61
CA SER A 86 -1.95 2.75 5.87
C SER A 86 -1.91 1.85 7.11
N SER A 87 -2.57 0.69 7.05
CA SER A 87 -2.52 -0.31 8.13
C SER A 87 -1.11 -0.91 8.28
N LEU A 88 -0.44 -1.26 7.17
CA LEU A 88 0.93 -1.76 7.19
C LEU A 88 1.89 -0.69 7.73
N GLU A 89 1.79 0.56 7.25
CA GLU A 89 2.59 1.69 7.72
C GLU A 89 2.45 1.87 9.23
N SER A 90 1.23 1.90 9.76
CA SER A 90 0.96 2.09 11.19
C SER A 90 1.55 0.98 12.06
N LYS A 91 1.43 -0.28 11.62
CA LYS A 91 2.02 -1.43 12.34
C LYS A 91 3.55 -1.35 12.38
N ILE A 92 4.17 -1.05 11.24
CA ILE A 92 5.63 -0.91 11.13
C ILE A 92 6.12 0.27 11.97
N GLU A 93 5.48 1.43 11.85
CA GLU A 93 5.82 2.63 12.62
C GLU A 93 5.79 2.37 14.13
N SER A 94 4.73 1.71 14.60
CA SER A 94 4.60 1.34 16.02
C SER A 94 5.73 0.42 16.47
N LYS A 95 6.10 -0.59 15.66
CA LYS A 95 7.18 -1.53 16.00
C LYS A 95 8.55 -0.87 15.98
N LEU A 96 8.85 -0.10 14.92
CA LEU A 96 10.12 0.61 14.80
C LEU A 96 10.31 1.63 15.92
N SER A 97 9.26 2.34 16.30
CA SER A 97 9.30 3.27 17.44
C SER A 97 9.62 2.54 18.74
N LYS A 98 9.01 1.38 18.99
CA LYS A 98 9.32 0.54 20.17
C LYS A 98 10.77 0.05 20.16
N LEU A 99 11.25 -0.45 19.01
CA LEU A 99 12.62 -0.94 18.88
C LEU A 99 13.65 0.19 19.08
N LYS A 100 13.39 1.36 18.55
CA LYS A 100 14.25 2.54 18.74
C LYS A 100 14.33 2.93 20.21
N LEU A 101 13.21 2.97 20.89
CA LEU A 101 13.17 3.29 22.33
C LEU A 101 13.91 2.26 23.17
N GLN A 102 13.75 0.98 22.87
CA GLN A 102 14.50 -0.08 23.54
C GLN A 102 16.02 0.07 23.35
N SER A 103 16.45 0.49 22.15
CA SER A 103 17.88 0.68 21.86
C SER A 103 18.48 1.91 22.55
N GLU A 104 17.66 2.93 22.82
CA GLU A 104 18.11 4.20 23.43
C GLU A 104 17.94 4.20 24.96
N GLY A 105 17.33 3.17 25.55
CA GLY A 105 17.11 3.07 27.01
C GLY A 105 16.21 4.15 27.59
N VAL A 106 15.34 4.70 26.79
CA VAL A 106 14.58 5.93 27.06
C VAL A 106 13.18 5.66 27.62
N ASP A 107 12.76 6.50 28.55
CA ASP A 107 11.48 6.47 29.27
C ASP A 107 10.28 6.74 28.36
N LEU A 108 9.12 6.15 28.69
CA LEU A 108 7.85 6.19 27.93
C LEU A 108 7.37 7.57 27.52
N ALA A 109 7.76 8.64 28.25
CA ALA A 109 7.39 10.02 27.93
C ALA A 109 8.03 10.55 26.62
N LEU A 110 9.16 9.98 26.20
CA LEU A 110 9.81 10.31 24.90
C LEU A 110 9.26 9.52 23.72
N ILE A 111 8.39 8.54 23.98
CA ILE A 111 7.76 7.71 22.93
C ILE A 111 6.93 8.55 21.97
N GLU A 112 6.20 9.53 22.43
CA GLU A 112 5.39 10.39 21.56
C GLU A 112 6.21 11.30 20.66
N ALA A 113 7.40 11.70 21.10
CA ALA A 113 8.31 12.54 20.32
C ALA A 113 9.11 11.76 19.26
N SER A 114 9.20 10.43 19.40
CA SER A 114 9.99 9.58 18.49
C SER A 114 9.14 8.77 17.50
N LYS A 115 7.88 9.15 17.26
CA LYS A 115 7.05 8.55 16.22
C LYS A 115 7.75 8.65 14.87
N MET A 116 8.16 7.50 14.33
CA MET A 116 8.71 7.42 12.99
C MET A 116 7.55 7.41 11.98
N ASN A 117 7.56 8.35 11.05
CA ASN A 117 6.60 8.36 9.95
C ASN A 117 7.10 7.41 8.86
N VAL A 118 6.40 6.30 8.66
CA VAL A 118 6.74 5.27 7.67
C VAL A 118 5.98 5.54 6.37
N GLY A 119 6.69 5.89 5.32
CA GLY A 119 6.15 5.96 3.97
C GLY A 119 6.49 4.70 3.18
N ILE A 120 5.50 3.86 2.87
CA ILE A 120 5.70 2.69 2.02
C ILE A 120 5.67 3.14 0.56
N ASN A 121 6.78 2.92 -0.16
CA ASN A 121 6.83 3.15 -1.60
C ASN A 121 6.26 1.93 -2.33
N GLN A 122 5.27 2.18 -3.17
CA GLN A 122 4.64 1.17 -4.00
C GLN A 122 5.41 1.01 -5.31
N GLU A 123 5.82 -0.20 -5.63
CA GLU A 123 6.44 -0.54 -6.91
C GLU A 123 5.75 -1.78 -7.49
N SER A 124 5.59 -1.82 -8.81
CA SER A 124 5.15 -3.05 -9.49
C SER A 124 6.28 -4.08 -9.47
N PHE A 125 5.99 -5.37 -9.64
CA PHE A 125 7.01 -6.43 -9.73
C PHE A 125 8.00 -6.20 -10.88
N GLU A 126 7.59 -5.46 -11.91
CA GLU A 126 8.43 -5.02 -13.03
C GLU A 126 9.34 -3.81 -12.70
N GLY A 127 9.30 -3.29 -11.47
CA GLY A 127 10.14 -2.16 -11.04
C GLY A 127 9.61 -0.78 -11.38
N VAL A 128 8.36 -0.67 -11.86
CA VAL A 128 7.73 0.63 -12.13
C VAL A 128 7.24 1.23 -10.82
N LYS A 129 7.79 2.37 -10.42
CA LYS A 129 7.36 3.09 -9.21
C LYS A 129 5.91 3.57 -9.36
N THR A 130 5.03 3.01 -8.55
CA THR A 130 3.64 3.47 -8.48
C THR A 130 3.52 4.44 -7.30
N SER A 131 3.40 5.72 -7.61
CA SER A 131 3.21 6.76 -6.58
C SER A 131 1.83 6.62 -5.93
N LYS A 132 1.73 6.88 -4.60
CA LYS A 132 0.43 7.06 -3.90
C LYS A 132 -0.45 8.09 -4.63
N VAL A 133 0.18 9.10 -5.23
CA VAL A 133 -0.48 10.12 -6.07
C VAL A 133 -1.09 9.49 -7.33
N GLY A 134 -0.47 8.47 -7.93
CA GLY A 134 -1.00 7.80 -9.12
C GLY A 134 -2.34 7.09 -8.90
N SER A 135 -2.53 6.46 -7.74
CA SER A 135 -3.81 5.81 -7.39
C SER A 135 -4.91 6.84 -7.14
N VAL A 136 -4.60 7.96 -6.49
CA VAL A 136 -5.54 9.07 -6.28
C VAL A 136 -5.85 9.76 -7.60
N MET A 137 -4.86 9.96 -8.48
CA MET A 137 -5.05 10.56 -9.80
C MET A 137 -5.97 9.71 -10.69
N LYS A 138 -5.83 8.38 -10.70
CA LYS A 138 -6.75 7.48 -11.42
C LYS A 138 -8.20 7.65 -10.97
N LEU A 139 -8.43 7.77 -9.66
CA LEU A 139 -9.77 8.00 -9.10
C LEU A 139 -10.33 9.37 -9.53
N ILE A 140 -9.51 10.43 -9.45
CA ILE A 140 -9.90 11.79 -9.84
C ILE A 140 -10.18 11.85 -11.37
N PHE A 141 -9.32 11.26 -12.19
CA PHE A 141 -9.53 11.21 -13.64
C PHE A 141 -10.79 10.43 -14.02
N GLY A 142 -11.04 9.30 -13.38
CA GLY A 142 -12.26 8.51 -13.61
C GLY A 142 -13.53 9.29 -13.25
N SER A 143 -13.53 9.98 -12.12
CA SER A 143 -14.66 10.82 -11.68
C SER A 143 -14.86 12.03 -12.59
N LEU A 144 -13.77 12.71 -12.97
CA LEU A 144 -13.82 13.87 -13.86
C LEU A 144 -14.30 13.50 -15.27
N ALA A 145 -13.83 12.37 -15.81
CA ALA A 145 -14.27 11.86 -17.11
C ALA A 145 -15.77 11.53 -17.10
N GLY A 146 -16.27 10.90 -16.04
CA GLY A 146 -17.70 10.63 -15.85
C GLY A 146 -18.54 11.91 -15.81
N TYR A 147 -18.07 12.91 -15.08
CA TYR A 147 -18.75 14.22 -15.01
C TYR A 147 -18.76 14.95 -16.36
N LEU A 148 -17.64 14.94 -17.10
CA LEU A 148 -17.56 15.52 -18.44
C LEU A 148 -18.51 14.82 -19.41
N LEU A 149 -18.54 13.48 -19.39
CA LEU A 149 -19.43 12.70 -20.25
C LEU A 149 -20.90 13.02 -19.94
N PHE A 150 -21.27 13.11 -18.67
CA PHE A 150 -22.63 13.51 -18.25
C PHE A 150 -22.97 14.93 -18.75
N MET A 151 -22.05 15.88 -18.61
CA MET A 151 -22.24 17.25 -19.11
C MET A 151 -22.43 17.27 -20.63
N PHE A 152 -21.65 16.51 -21.38
CA PHE A 152 -21.80 16.38 -22.84
C PHE A 152 -23.19 15.83 -23.21
N ILE A 153 -23.68 14.79 -22.53
CA ILE A 153 -25.00 14.22 -22.80
C ILE A 153 -26.09 15.28 -22.59
N ILE A 154 -26.03 16.08 -21.53
CA ILE A 154 -27.01 17.13 -21.27
C ILE A 154 -26.97 18.20 -22.34
N VAL A 155 -25.77 18.69 -22.69
CA VAL A 155 -25.60 19.76 -23.70
C VAL A 155 -26.06 19.30 -25.06
N TYR A 156 -25.60 18.13 -25.53
CA TYR A 156 -25.98 17.60 -26.84
C TYR A 156 -27.45 17.15 -26.87
N GLY A 157 -27.97 16.57 -25.77
CA GLY A 157 -29.38 16.22 -25.67
C GLY A 157 -30.30 17.42 -25.81
N ASN A 158 -29.97 18.55 -25.16
CA ASN A 158 -30.72 19.80 -25.30
C ASN A 158 -30.61 20.40 -26.72
N MET A 159 -29.42 20.29 -27.34
CA MET A 159 -29.22 20.79 -28.69
C MET A 159 -30.03 20.01 -29.72
N ILE A 160 -30.09 18.68 -29.61
CA ILE A 160 -30.89 17.80 -30.46
C ILE A 160 -32.39 18.08 -30.28
N MET A 161 -32.85 18.22 -29.02
CA MET A 161 -34.25 18.53 -28.73
C MET A 161 -34.70 19.86 -29.38
N ARG A 162 -33.85 20.88 -29.35
CA ARG A 162 -34.13 22.15 -30.03
C ARG A 162 -34.23 22.00 -31.56
N SER A 163 -33.33 21.19 -32.14
CA SER A 163 -33.32 20.96 -33.60
C SER A 163 -34.50 20.13 -34.11
N VAL A 164 -35.21 19.40 -33.25
CA VAL A 164 -36.38 18.59 -33.65
C VAL A 164 -37.69 19.37 -33.50
N ILE A 165 -37.71 20.44 -32.72
CA ILE A 165 -38.93 21.24 -32.42
C ILE A 165 -39.09 22.44 -33.41
N GLU A 166 -38.04 22.82 -34.16
CA GLU A 166 -38.14 23.76 -35.28
C GLU A 166 -38.45 23.06 -36.59
#